data_e1d52dd7607cc3fe5b705c01a1310370
#
_entry.id   e1d52dd7607cc3fe5b705c01a1310370
#
_cell.length_a   1.000
_cell.length_b   1.000
_cell.length_c   1.000
_cell.angle_alpha   90.00
_cell.angle_beta   90.00
_cell.angle_gamma   90.00
#
_symmetry.space_group_name_H-M   'P 1'
#
loop_
_entity.id
_entity.type
_entity.pdbx_description
1 polymer ?
#
loop_
_entity_poly.entity_id
_entity_poly.type
_entity_poly.pdbx_seq_one_letter_code
_entity_poly.pdbx_strand_id
1 'polypeptide(L)'
;MNRGRHDQLRDAGLRVTAGRLAILSALDRLPHSDADTLYRAVRDGLPATSVQSVHNILGALTDAGIIRRIEPAGSPARYERRIGDNHHHIVCTRCGIIGDVDCVVGEAPCLAPANTGGFTVTAAEVTFWGVCPGCAASDAMPSAAGVRDYADPDVAAASVANTAVAASAAHPSQQPSQYQSEPNHHEGAL
;
A
#
# COMPACT_ATOMS: atom_id res chain seq x y z
N MET A 1 8.90 14.09 18.23
CA MET A 1 8.07 13.23 17.38
C MET A 1 7.69 11.85 17.99
N ASN A 2 8.23 11.46 19.16
CA ASN A 2 7.87 10.16 19.80
C ASN A 2 6.53 10.13 20.52
N ARG A 3 6.02 11.29 21.00
CA ARG A 3 4.80 11.35 21.82
C ARG A 3 3.58 10.76 21.08
N GLY A 4 3.40 11.09 19.81
CA GLY A 4 2.26 10.58 19.03
C GLY A 4 2.28 9.06 18.80
N ARG A 5 3.46 8.40 18.67
CA ARG A 5 3.53 6.94 18.54
C ARG A 5 3.25 6.21 19.85
N HIS A 6 3.66 6.80 20.99
CA HIS A 6 3.34 6.27 22.32
C HIS A 6 1.83 6.27 22.58
N ASP A 7 1.18 7.38 22.25
CA ASP A 7 -0.26 7.54 22.45
C ASP A 7 -1.03 6.61 21.51
N GLN A 8 -0.64 6.53 20.25
CA GLN A 8 -1.21 5.60 19.26
C GLN A 8 -1.19 4.13 19.76
N LEU A 9 -0.06 3.69 20.32
CA LEU A 9 0.04 2.33 20.87
C LEU A 9 -0.89 2.13 22.08
N ARG A 10 -0.97 3.12 22.98
CA ARG A 10 -1.83 3.03 24.17
C ARG A 10 -3.31 3.04 23.80
N ASP A 11 -3.70 3.93 22.89
CA ASP A 11 -5.09 4.06 22.43
C ASP A 11 -5.57 2.77 21.74
N ALA A 12 -4.67 2.06 21.08
CA ALA A 12 -4.91 0.75 20.48
C ALA A 12 -4.77 -0.41 21.48
N GLY A 13 -4.64 -0.14 22.79
CA GLY A 13 -4.51 -1.16 23.84
C GLY A 13 -3.17 -1.91 23.82
N LEU A 14 -2.17 -1.42 23.08
CA LEU A 14 -0.90 -2.08 22.97
C LEU A 14 0.12 -1.54 23.97
N ARG A 15 0.88 -2.47 24.58
CA ARG A 15 2.00 -2.09 25.46
C ARG A 15 3.06 -1.35 24.64
N VAL A 16 3.50 -0.19 25.14
CA VAL A 16 4.62 0.55 24.56
C VAL A 16 5.93 -0.19 24.85
N THR A 17 6.63 -0.57 23.80
CA THR A 17 7.94 -1.24 23.90
C THR A 17 8.93 -0.61 22.92
N ALA A 18 10.23 -0.71 23.22
CA ALA A 18 11.28 -0.21 22.35
C ALA A 18 11.18 -0.81 20.93
N GLY A 19 10.89 -2.11 20.83
CA GLY A 19 10.73 -2.80 19.54
C GLY A 19 9.58 -2.24 18.70
N ARG A 20 8.39 -2.04 19.28
CA ARG A 20 7.25 -1.44 18.57
C ARG A 20 7.54 -0.02 18.09
N LEU A 21 8.15 0.80 18.95
CA LEU A 21 8.52 2.17 18.58
C LEU A 21 9.58 2.21 17.47
N ALA A 22 10.56 1.31 17.52
CA ALA A 22 11.58 1.21 16.50
C ALA A 22 11.00 0.78 15.14
N ILE A 23 10.12 -0.23 15.12
CA ILE A 23 9.42 -0.66 13.89
C ILE A 23 8.56 0.46 13.31
N LEU A 24 7.76 1.14 14.14
CA LEU A 24 6.96 2.28 13.66
C LEU A 24 7.85 3.40 13.10
N SER A 25 8.98 3.67 13.76
CA SER A 25 9.95 4.66 13.26
C SER A 25 10.64 4.22 11.97
N ALA A 26 10.91 2.93 11.81
CA ALA A 26 11.47 2.38 10.58
C ALA A 26 10.46 2.49 9.42
N LEU A 27 9.20 2.15 9.64
CA LEU A 27 8.14 2.25 8.64
C LEU A 27 7.85 3.70 8.19
N ASP A 28 8.08 4.70 9.05
CA ASP A 28 7.99 6.11 8.62
C ASP A 28 9.06 6.50 7.60
N ARG A 29 10.21 5.84 7.63
CA ARG A 29 11.32 6.10 6.71
C ARG A 29 11.36 5.14 5.53
N LEU A 30 10.85 3.95 5.71
CA LEU A 30 10.90 2.84 4.77
C LEU A 30 9.47 2.27 4.62
N PRO A 31 8.54 3.01 4.02
CA PRO A 31 7.21 2.48 3.74
C PRO A 31 7.29 1.28 2.79
N HIS A 32 6.29 0.43 2.83
CA HIS A 32 6.19 -0.80 2.01
C HIS A 32 7.35 -1.78 2.19
N SER A 33 8.03 -1.74 3.34
CA SER A 33 9.10 -2.69 3.66
C SER A 33 8.55 -4.03 4.10
N ASP A 34 9.30 -5.11 3.78
CA ASP A 34 9.09 -6.44 4.35
C ASP A 34 9.70 -6.57 5.76
N ALA A 35 9.41 -7.69 6.41
CA ALA A 35 9.90 -7.97 7.75
C ALA A 35 11.44 -8.03 7.84
N ASP A 36 12.10 -8.56 6.82
CA ASP A 36 13.57 -8.70 6.80
C ASP A 36 14.25 -7.33 6.66
N THR A 37 13.70 -6.47 5.82
CA THR A 37 14.18 -5.08 5.68
C THR A 37 14.01 -4.32 6.99
N LEU A 38 12.84 -4.43 7.64
CA LEU A 38 12.60 -3.80 8.93
C LEU A 38 13.50 -4.38 10.03
N TYR A 39 13.75 -5.69 10.04
CA TYR A 39 14.70 -6.30 10.96
C TYR A 39 16.10 -5.69 10.81
N ARG A 40 16.60 -5.62 9.57
CA ARG A 40 17.90 -4.99 9.29
C ARG A 40 17.98 -3.54 9.76
N ALA A 41 16.88 -2.79 9.58
CA ALA A 41 16.81 -1.38 9.95
C ALA A 41 16.79 -1.12 11.47
N VAL A 42 16.39 -2.11 12.29
CA VAL A 42 16.25 -1.92 13.74
C VAL A 42 17.26 -2.70 14.59
N ARG A 43 17.89 -3.74 14.06
CA ARG A 43 18.74 -4.67 14.82
C ARG A 43 19.92 -3.99 15.52
N ASP A 44 20.53 -2.96 14.90
CA ASP A 44 21.70 -2.29 15.47
C ASP A 44 21.33 -1.47 16.72
N GLY A 45 20.11 -0.89 16.76
CA GLY A 45 19.56 -0.20 17.93
C GLY A 45 18.87 -1.14 18.93
N LEU A 46 18.61 -2.39 18.55
CA LEU A 46 17.92 -3.40 19.36
C LEU A 46 18.60 -4.76 19.21
N PRO A 47 19.82 -4.95 19.77
CA PRO A 47 20.61 -6.16 19.51
C PRO A 47 19.97 -7.45 20.03
N ALA A 48 19.02 -7.38 20.96
CA ALA A 48 18.26 -8.54 21.45
C ALA A 48 17.06 -8.89 20.57
N THR A 49 16.79 -8.15 19.47
CA THR A 49 15.66 -8.45 18.58
C THR A 49 16.00 -9.59 17.62
N SER A 50 14.96 -10.30 17.18
CA SER A 50 15.08 -11.38 16.19
C SER A 50 14.07 -11.15 15.07
N VAL A 51 14.26 -11.79 13.92
CA VAL A 51 13.30 -11.79 12.80
C VAL A 51 11.91 -12.21 13.29
N GLN A 52 11.83 -13.26 14.13
CA GLN A 52 10.57 -13.72 14.71
C GLN A 52 9.91 -12.64 15.58
N SER A 53 10.69 -11.90 16.37
CA SER A 53 10.18 -10.79 17.18
C SER A 53 9.59 -9.68 16.29
N VAL A 54 10.24 -9.39 15.16
CA VAL A 54 9.75 -8.41 14.19
C VAL A 54 8.41 -8.88 13.58
N HIS A 55 8.29 -10.13 13.16
CA HIS A 55 7.03 -10.69 12.68
C HIS A 55 5.91 -10.60 13.72
N ASN A 56 6.21 -10.93 14.98
CA ASN A 56 5.22 -10.83 16.07
C ASN A 56 4.78 -9.38 16.32
N ILE A 57 5.72 -8.41 16.23
CA ILE A 57 5.41 -6.99 16.36
C ILE A 57 4.54 -6.52 15.19
N LEU A 58 4.89 -6.88 13.97
CA LEU A 58 4.15 -6.50 12.76
C LEU A 58 2.73 -7.07 12.79
N GLY A 59 2.55 -8.34 13.18
CA GLY A 59 1.24 -8.94 13.37
C GLY A 59 0.40 -8.16 14.38
N ALA A 60 0.93 -7.90 15.58
CA ALA A 60 0.22 -7.18 16.62
C ALA A 60 -0.13 -5.73 16.23
N LEU A 61 0.71 -5.05 15.43
CA LEU A 61 0.44 -3.70 14.94
C LEU A 61 -0.62 -3.71 13.83
N THR A 62 -0.62 -4.74 12.98
CA THR A 62 -1.64 -4.93 11.93
C THR A 62 -3.00 -5.24 12.55
N ASP A 63 -3.06 -6.19 13.49
CA ASP A 63 -4.30 -6.57 14.19
C ASP A 63 -4.91 -5.39 14.95
N ALA A 64 -4.08 -4.50 15.46
CA ALA A 64 -4.50 -3.27 16.14
C ALA A 64 -4.82 -2.11 15.17
N GLY A 65 -4.74 -2.30 13.85
CA GLY A 65 -5.02 -1.28 12.85
C GLY A 65 -4.06 -0.08 12.87
N ILE A 66 -2.84 -0.23 13.41
CA ILE A 66 -1.83 0.83 13.46
C ILE A 66 -1.00 0.88 12.18
N ILE A 67 -0.87 -0.26 11.51
CA ILE A 67 -0.22 -0.42 10.23
C ILE A 67 -1.10 -1.25 9.31
N ARG A 68 -0.89 -1.12 8.02
CA ARG A 68 -1.51 -1.96 6.98
C ARG A 68 -0.51 -3.00 6.50
N ARG A 69 -0.99 -4.21 6.24
CA ARG A 69 -0.26 -5.27 5.57
C ARG A 69 -0.78 -5.39 4.14
N ILE A 70 0.14 -5.45 3.19
CA ILE A 70 -0.11 -5.57 1.76
C ILE A 70 0.54 -6.86 1.30
N GLU A 71 -0.15 -7.64 0.47
CA GLU A 71 0.36 -8.93 -0.04
C GLU A 71 0.36 -8.94 -1.57
N PRO A 72 1.33 -8.27 -2.23
CA PRO A 72 1.40 -8.30 -3.68
C PRO A 72 1.72 -9.72 -4.16
N ALA A 73 1.03 -10.18 -5.20
CA ALA A 73 1.25 -11.51 -5.74
C ALA A 73 2.72 -11.77 -6.08
N GLY A 74 3.27 -12.91 -5.61
CA GLY A 74 4.66 -13.30 -5.85
C GLY A 74 5.71 -12.53 -5.05
N SER A 75 5.31 -11.74 -4.04
CA SER A 75 6.18 -10.94 -3.20
C SER A 75 5.96 -11.24 -1.72
N PRO A 76 6.97 -11.06 -0.85
CA PRO A 76 6.74 -11.06 0.58
C PRO A 76 5.70 -10.01 0.99
N ALA A 77 5.03 -10.24 2.15
CA ALA A 77 4.16 -9.26 2.75
C ALA A 77 4.91 -7.94 3.00
N ARG A 78 4.27 -6.84 2.69
CA ARG A 78 4.78 -5.48 2.87
C ARG A 78 3.94 -4.76 3.92
N TYR A 79 4.54 -3.77 4.56
CA TYR A 79 3.90 -3.05 5.65
C TYR A 79 4.03 -1.56 5.47
N GLU A 80 2.98 -0.83 5.85
CA GLU A 80 2.93 0.62 5.77
C GLU A 80 2.19 1.24 6.95
N ARG A 81 2.40 2.53 7.17
CA ARG A 81 1.70 3.30 8.20
C ARG A 81 0.57 4.16 7.65
N ARG A 82 0.41 4.23 6.35
CA ARG A 82 -0.68 4.94 5.71
C ARG A 82 -1.97 4.11 5.86
N ILE A 83 -2.83 4.54 6.77
CA ILE A 83 -4.10 3.88 7.11
C ILE A 83 -5.21 4.92 7.19
N GLY A 84 -6.44 4.48 6.99
CA GLY A 84 -7.64 5.33 7.18
C GLY A 84 -7.93 6.29 6.03
N ASP A 85 -7.24 6.17 4.92
CA ASP A 85 -7.55 6.83 3.66
C ASP A 85 -7.77 5.77 2.56
N ASN A 86 -8.29 6.22 1.43
CA ASN A 86 -8.54 5.36 0.28
C ASN A 86 -7.45 5.57 -0.77
N HIS A 87 -6.39 4.77 -0.69
CA HIS A 87 -5.33 4.74 -1.69
C HIS A 87 -5.13 3.32 -2.22
N HIS A 88 -4.46 3.23 -3.35
CA HIS A 88 -4.09 2.00 -4.04
C HIS A 88 -2.58 1.88 -4.14
N HIS A 89 -2.11 0.73 -4.58
CA HIS A 89 -0.69 0.48 -4.74
C HIS A 89 -0.35 0.23 -6.20
N ILE A 90 0.84 0.68 -6.63
CA ILE A 90 1.46 0.30 -7.89
C ILE A 90 2.74 -0.47 -7.60
N VAL A 91 2.86 -1.66 -8.20
CA VAL A 91 4.00 -2.57 -7.99
C VAL A 91 4.81 -2.65 -9.27
N CYS A 92 6.11 -2.44 -9.16
CA CYS A 92 7.02 -2.64 -10.29
C CYS A 92 7.20 -4.13 -10.56
N THR A 93 6.87 -4.58 -11.77
CA THR A 93 7.01 -5.98 -12.20
C THR A 93 8.46 -6.46 -12.32
N ARG A 94 9.44 -5.55 -12.28
CA ARG A 94 10.86 -5.87 -12.42
C ARG A 94 11.61 -5.90 -11.10
N CYS A 95 11.46 -4.87 -10.26
CA CYS A 95 12.21 -4.75 -9.02
C CYS A 95 11.34 -4.88 -7.76
N GLY A 96 10.03 -5.01 -7.90
CA GLY A 96 9.12 -5.19 -6.78
C GLY A 96 8.91 -3.94 -5.90
N ILE A 97 9.44 -2.77 -6.30
CA ILE A 97 9.17 -1.53 -5.57
C ILE A 97 7.67 -1.22 -5.59
N ILE A 98 7.15 -0.74 -4.48
CA ILE A 98 5.75 -0.36 -4.33
C ILE A 98 5.67 1.15 -4.15
N GLY A 99 4.71 1.77 -4.82
CA GLY A 99 4.34 3.16 -4.64
C GLY A 99 2.86 3.29 -4.33
N ASP A 100 2.47 4.39 -3.69
CA ASP A 100 1.09 4.74 -3.43
C ASP A 100 0.48 5.45 -4.63
N VAL A 101 -0.79 5.16 -4.89
CA VAL A 101 -1.62 5.84 -5.89
C VAL A 101 -2.88 6.33 -5.18
N ASP A 102 -3.10 7.63 -5.16
CA ASP A 102 -4.29 8.20 -4.55
C ASP A 102 -5.54 7.79 -5.34
N CYS A 103 -6.61 7.44 -4.62
CA CYS A 103 -7.87 7.08 -5.25
C CYS A 103 -8.57 8.34 -5.77
N VAL A 104 -8.95 8.33 -7.05
CA VAL A 104 -9.69 9.45 -7.67
C VAL A 104 -11.13 9.55 -7.18
N VAL A 105 -11.72 8.46 -6.65
CA VAL A 105 -13.08 8.42 -6.11
C VAL A 105 -13.13 8.96 -4.68
N GLY A 106 -12.04 8.77 -3.91
CA GLY A 106 -11.91 9.28 -2.54
C GLY A 106 -12.66 8.48 -1.47
N GLU A 107 -13.60 7.61 -1.84
CA GLU A 107 -14.40 6.80 -0.92
C GLU A 107 -14.15 5.30 -1.10
N ALA A 108 -14.18 4.53 0.00
CA ALA A 108 -14.05 3.09 -0.03
C ALA A 108 -15.43 2.41 0.14
N PRO A 109 -15.68 1.28 -0.56
CA PRO A 109 -14.84 0.72 -1.63
C PRO A 109 -14.99 1.52 -2.93
N CYS A 110 -13.88 1.85 -3.59
CA CYS A 110 -13.90 2.58 -4.86
C CYS A 110 -14.43 1.75 -6.05
N LEU A 111 -14.58 0.44 -5.85
CA LEU A 111 -15.18 -0.50 -6.79
C LEU A 111 -16.39 -1.15 -6.13
N ALA A 112 -17.56 -0.94 -6.72
CA ALA A 112 -18.78 -1.62 -6.32
C ALA A 112 -19.02 -2.81 -7.24
N PRO A 113 -19.08 -4.06 -6.73
CA PRO A 113 -19.37 -5.21 -7.55
C PRO A 113 -20.83 -5.19 -8.00
N ALA A 114 -21.09 -5.53 -9.26
CA ALA A 114 -22.44 -5.58 -9.82
C ALA A 114 -23.28 -6.71 -9.20
N ASN A 115 -22.64 -7.78 -8.74
CA ASN A 115 -23.28 -8.89 -8.06
C ASN A 115 -22.37 -9.41 -6.93
N THR A 116 -22.90 -9.41 -5.72
CA THR A 116 -22.15 -9.85 -4.53
C THR A 116 -22.47 -11.28 -4.12
N GLY A 117 -23.41 -11.96 -4.80
CA GLY A 117 -23.84 -13.30 -4.39
C GLY A 117 -24.39 -13.36 -2.95
N GLY A 118 -24.89 -12.24 -2.42
CA GLY A 118 -25.40 -12.13 -1.05
C GLY A 118 -24.33 -11.76 0.00
N PHE A 119 -23.07 -11.53 -0.41
CA PHE A 119 -22.01 -11.05 0.51
C PHE A 119 -22.16 -9.56 0.80
N THR A 120 -21.88 -9.17 2.03
CA THR A 120 -21.69 -7.76 2.39
C THR A 120 -20.26 -7.37 2.08
N VAL A 121 -20.05 -6.49 1.10
CA VAL A 121 -18.72 -6.00 0.72
C VAL A 121 -18.27 -4.94 1.72
N THR A 122 -17.10 -5.15 2.32
CA THR A 122 -16.53 -4.23 3.33
C THR A 122 -15.29 -3.49 2.80
N ALA A 123 -14.60 -4.04 1.80
CA ALA A 123 -13.40 -3.43 1.22
C ALA A 123 -13.19 -3.92 -0.23
N ALA A 124 -12.49 -3.13 -1.01
CA ALA A 124 -11.93 -3.50 -2.30
C ALA A 124 -10.46 -3.07 -2.32
N GLU A 125 -9.59 -3.96 -2.81
CA GLU A 125 -8.18 -3.65 -3.01
C GLU A 125 -7.87 -3.61 -4.50
N VAL A 126 -7.18 -2.54 -4.93
CA VAL A 126 -6.72 -2.37 -6.31
C VAL A 126 -5.20 -2.27 -6.29
N THR A 127 -4.56 -3.17 -7.02
CA THR A 127 -3.11 -3.13 -7.23
C THR A 127 -2.82 -2.95 -8.71
N PHE A 128 -2.12 -1.88 -9.04
CA PHE A 128 -1.61 -1.63 -10.38
C PHE A 128 -0.25 -2.29 -10.54
N TRP A 129 0.03 -2.78 -11.73
CA TRP A 129 1.31 -3.41 -12.07
C TRP A 129 1.93 -2.65 -13.24
N GLY A 130 3.23 -2.31 -13.11
CA GLY A 130 3.91 -1.51 -14.12
C GLY A 130 5.42 -1.63 -14.02
N VAL A 131 6.14 -0.73 -14.69
CA VAL A 131 7.61 -0.63 -14.61
C VAL A 131 7.95 0.73 -14.01
N CYS A 132 8.70 0.75 -12.91
CA CYS A 132 9.10 2.01 -12.27
C CYS A 132 10.08 2.81 -13.16
N PRO A 133 10.20 4.14 -12.96
CA PRO A 133 11.09 4.98 -13.76
C PRO A 133 12.54 4.50 -13.74
N GLY A 134 13.05 4.00 -12.61
CA GLY A 134 14.41 3.46 -12.51
C GLY A 134 14.62 2.22 -13.38
N CYS A 135 13.66 1.30 -13.41
CA CYS A 135 13.72 0.12 -14.26
C CYS A 135 13.52 0.46 -15.75
N ALA A 136 12.66 1.42 -16.08
CA ALA A 136 12.46 1.89 -17.44
C ALA A 136 13.72 2.58 -17.98
N ALA A 137 14.38 3.41 -17.19
CA ALA A 137 15.64 4.05 -17.56
C ALA A 137 16.80 3.05 -17.75
N SER A 138 16.80 1.94 -17.00
CA SER A 138 17.82 0.88 -17.12
C SER A 138 17.73 0.11 -18.45
N ASP A 139 16.58 0.09 -19.11
CA ASP A 139 16.43 -0.50 -20.44
C ASP A 139 16.93 0.40 -21.57
N ALA A 140 17.02 1.70 -21.32
CA ALA A 140 17.59 2.65 -22.29
C ALA A 140 19.13 2.60 -22.31
N MET A 141 19.78 1.85 -21.40
CA MET A 141 21.21 1.61 -21.34
C MET A 141 21.51 0.18 -21.82
N PRO A 142 22.51 -0.05 -22.71
CA PRO A 142 22.89 -1.41 -23.11
C PRO A 142 23.33 -2.22 -21.88
N SER A 143 22.74 -3.41 -21.75
CA SER A 143 22.92 -4.37 -20.66
C SER A 143 24.39 -4.57 -20.31
N ALA A 144 24.81 -4.09 -19.14
CA ALA A 144 25.93 -4.67 -18.41
C ALA A 144 25.33 -5.49 -17.26
N ALA A 145 25.56 -6.80 -17.31
CA ALA A 145 25.06 -7.79 -16.37
C ALA A 145 25.32 -7.41 -14.90
N GLY A 146 24.30 -7.58 -14.08
CA GLY A 146 24.44 -7.48 -12.63
C GLY A 146 23.08 -7.35 -11.94
N VAL A 147 22.62 -8.44 -11.36
CA VAL A 147 21.56 -8.43 -10.36
C VAL A 147 21.98 -7.43 -9.28
N ARG A 148 21.32 -6.28 -9.21
CA ARG A 148 21.57 -5.32 -8.13
C ARG A 148 20.86 -5.81 -6.88
N ASP A 149 21.68 -6.14 -5.88
CA ASP A 149 21.22 -6.36 -4.51
C ASP A 149 20.47 -5.10 -4.05
N TYR A 150 19.18 -5.22 -3.76
CA TYR A 150 18.27 -4.12 -3.41
C TYR A 150 18.45 -3.66 -1.96
N ALA A 151 19.66 -3.78 -1.42
CA ALA A 151 19.98 -3.50 -0.03
C ALA A 151 20.65 -2.13 0.21
N ASP A 152 20.64 -1.22 -0.80
CA ASP A 152 21.23 0.11 -0.62
C ASP A 152 20.18 1.09 -0.09
N PRO A 153 20.29 1.52 1.20
CA PRO A 153 19.35 2.44 1.83
C PRO A 153 19.38 3.85 1.21
N ASP A 154 20.43 4.22 0.46
CA ASP A 154 20.56 5.54 -0.16
C ASP A 154 19.71 5.70 -1.43
N VAL A 155 19.29 4.59 -2.06
CA VAL A 155 18.44 4.63 -3.24
C VAL A 155 16.96 4.85 -2.89
N ALA A 156 16.52 4.42 -1.71
CA ALA A 156 15.14 4.61 -1.25
C ALA A 156 14.79 6.08 -0.95
N ALA A 157 15.77 6.89 -0.61
CA ALA A 157 15.58 8.32 -0.28
C ALA A 157 15.44 9.22 -1.52
N ALA A 158 15.89 8.78 -2.69
CA ALA A 158 15.87 9.58 -3.92
C ALA A 158 14.57 9.48 -4.74
N SER A 159 13.66 8.56 -4.38
CA SER A 159 12.49 8.22 -5.21
C SER A 159 11.19 8.95 -4.83
N VAL A 160 11.16 9.79 -3.83
CA VAL A 160 9.95 10.52 -3.41
C VAL A 160 10.01 12.04 -3.64
N ALA A 161 10.72 12.49 -4.65
CA ALA A 161 10.46 13.81 -5.21
C ALA A 161 9.28 13.69 -6.18
N ASN A 162 8.07 13.82 -5.65
CA ASN A 162 6.82 13.87 -6.37
C ASN A 162 6.83 15.12 -7.29
N THR A 163 7.31 14.95 -8.51
CA THR A 163 7.11 15.97 -9.55
C THR A 163 5.68 15.78 -10.04
N ALA A 164 4.78 16.61 -9.54
CA ALA A 164 3.43 16.75 -10.07
C ALA A 164 3.52 17.09 -11.55
N VAL A 165 3.38 16.10 -12.41
CA VAL A 165 3.14 16.31 -13.82
C VAL A 165 1.70 16.75 -13.96
N ALA A 166 1.48 18.04 -14.12
CA ALA A 166 0.21 18.60 -14.53
C ALA A 166 -0.14 18.07 -15.93
N ALA A 167 -0.87 16.97 -16.00
CA ALA A 167 -1.48 16.51 -17.23
C ALA A 167 -2.73 17.36 -17.48
N SER A 168 -2.57 18.38 -18.32
CA SER A 168 -3.69 19.04 -18.99
C SER A 168 -4.33 18.04 -19.95
N ALA A 169 -5.30 17.28 -19.47
CA ALA A 169 -6.16 16.46 -20.31
C ALA A 169 -7.50 17.17 -20.47
N ALA A 170 -7.71 17.74 -21.65
CA ALA A 170 -9.02 18.18 -22.12
C ALA A 170 -9.95 16.95 -22.15
N HIS A 171 -10.96 16.95 -21.30
CA HIS A 171 -12.02 15.95 -21.28
C HIS A 171 -13.03 16.29 -22.38
N PRO A 172 -13.34 15.38 -23.32
CA PRO A 172 -14.54 15.53 -24.13
C PRO A 172 -15.75 15.21 -23.26
N SER A 173 -16.65 16.17 -23.19
CA SER A 173 -17.96 16.07 -22.54
C SER A 173 -18.75 14.89 -23.12
N GLN A 174 -18.89 13.81 -22.34
CA GLN A 174 -19.89 12.78 -22.62
C GLN A 174 -21.20 13.16 -21.94
N GLN A 175 -22.20 13.30 -22.76
CA GLN A 175 -23.59 13.55 -22.35
C GLN A 175 -24.13 12.34 -21.56
N PRO A 176 -24.99 12.56 -20.53
CA PRO A 176 -25.59 11.45 -19.80
C PRO A 176 -26.64 10.78 -20.70
N SER A 177 -26.41 9.50 -20.97
CA SER A 177 -27.39 8.60 -21.58
C SER A 177 -28.61 8.50 -20.66
N GLN A 178 -29.78 8.92 -21.15
CA GLN A 178 -31.06 8.76 -20.50
C GLN A 178 -31.43 7.28 -20.49
N TYR A 179 -31.33 6.66 -19.34
CA TYR A 179 -31.85 5.32 -19.10
C TYR A 179 -33.34 5.44 -18.88
N GLN A 180 -34.16 5.15 -19.92
CA GLN A 180 -35.60 5.03 -19.82
C GLN A 180 -35.94 3.70 -19.15
N SER A 181 -36.49 3.77 -17.96
CA SER A 181 -37.10 2.64 -17.26
C SER A 181 -38.49 2.37 -17.88
N GLU A 182 -38.60 1.27 -18.60
CA GLU A 182 -39.90 0.73 -19.01
C GLU A 182 -40.59 0.03 -17.83
N PRO A 183 -41.89 0.30 -17.57
CA PRO A 183 -42.63 -0.44 -16.54
C PRO A 183 -43.07 -1.80 -17.08
N ASN A 184 -42.65 -2.84 -16.43
CA ASN A 184 -43.07 -4.24 -16.73
C ASN A 184 -44.47 -4.46 -16.15
N HIS A 185 -45.52 -4.37 -17.02
CA HIS A 185 -46.87 -4.83 -16.73
C HIS A 185 -46.87 -6.38 -16.79
N HIS A 186 -46.98 -7.02 -15.65
CA HIS A 186 -47.46 -8.41 -15.61
C HIS A 186 -48.91 -8.37 -15.11
N GLU A 187 -49.85 -8.40 -16.06
CA GLU A 187 -51.22 -8.79 -15.80
C GLU A 187 -51.30 -10.30 -15.61
N GLY A 188 -51.93 -10.70 -14.51
CA GLY A 188 -52.28 -12.07 -14.26
C GLY A 188 -53.53 -12.51 -15.01
N ALA A 189 -53.67 -13.74 -15.31
CA ALA A 189 -54.94 -14.41 -15.61
C ALA A 189 -54.90 -15.89 -15.20
N LEU A 190 -55.85 -16.25 -14.31
CA LEU A 190 -56.45 -17.54 -14.03
C LEU A 190 -55.61 -18.59 -13.34
#